data_aad5272bbdf44324601fb9b57611d1a0
#
_entry.id   aad5272bbdf44324601fb9b57611d1a0
#
_cell.length_a   1.000
_cell.length_b   1.000
_cell.length_c   1.000
_cell.angle_alpha   90.00
_cell.angle_beta   90.00
_cell.angle_gamma   90.00
#
_symmetry.space_group_name_H-M   'P 1'
#
loop_
_entity.id
_entity.type
_entity.pdbx_description
1 polymer ?
#
loop_
_entity_poly.entity_id
_entity_poly.type
_entity_poly.pdbx_seq_one_letter_code
_entity_poly.pdbx_strand_id
1 'polypeptide(L)'
;MNIRSVINAIEDFAPRALQESYDNAGLQAGDATNICTGVLLTLDVNENTVTEAKEYGLNCIISHHPLLFKGIKSISPDTSTGRILIDAISNGITIYSAHTNLDNARFGVSNRMAQMLGLSGIRTLQPQSATSVKLAVFVPEAHADKVRDAMADAGAGAIGDYDRCSYSLEGTGRFRAATGANPFVGEIGEIHQEAETK
;
A
#
# COMPACT_ATOMS: atom_id res chain seq x y z
N MET A 1 -8.70 -18.46 6.27
CA MET A 1 -8.30 -17.10 5.83
C MET A 1 -9.52 -16.46 5.19
N ASN A 2 -9.80 -15.19 5.45
CA ASN A 2 -10.89 -14.47 4.78
C ASN A 2 -10.38 -13.72 3.53
N ILE A 3 -11.30 -13.27 2.69
CA ILE A 3 -10.97 -12.54 1.46
C ILE A 3 -10.23 -11.23 1.77
N ARG A 4 -10.53 -10.58 2.90
CA ARG A 4 -9.80 -9.39 3.36
C ARG A 4 -8.29 -9.63 3.50
N SER A 5 -7.89 -10.81 3.97
CA SER A 5 -6.47 -11.16 4.07
C SER A 5 -5.79 -11.27 2.71
N VAL A 6 -6.51 -11.73 1.69
CA VAL A 6 -6.02 -11.77 0.30
C VAL A 6 -5.85 -10.35 -0.23
N ILE A 7 -6.87 -9.51 -0.03
CA ILE A 7 -6.84 -8.10 -0.44
C ILE A 7 -5.67 -7.37 0.23
N ASN A 8 -5.49 -7.54 1.53
CA ASN A 8 -4.40 -6.90 2.27
C ASN A 8 -3.03 -7.29 1.71
N ALA A 9 -2.82 -8.57 1.37
CA ALA A 9 -1.56 -9.01 0.76
C ALA A 9 -1.28 -8.34 -0.60
N ILE A 10 -2.34 -8.06 -1.37
CA ILE A 10 -2.22 -7.30 -2.63
C ILE A 10 -1.92 -5.82 -2.34
N GLU A 11 -2.61 -5.22 -1.38
CA GLU A 11 -2.43 -3.82 -1.01
C GLU A 11 -1.10 -3.56 -0.30
N ASP A 12 -0.52 -4.54 0.39
CA ASP A 12 0.85 -4.48 0.93
C ASP A 12 1.89 -4.40 -0.20
N PHE A 13 1.65 -5.11 -1.30
CA PHE A 13 2.50 -5.09 -2.50
C PHE A 13 2.25 -3.87 -3.38
N ALA A 14 0.99 -3.51 -3.60
CA ALA A 14 0.52 -2.44 -4.45
C ALA A 14 -0.53 -1.57 -3.71
N PRO A 15 -0.09 -0.69 -2.81
CA PRO A 15 -0.98 0.16 -2.01
C PRO A 15 -1.94 0.98 -2.89
N ARG A 16 -3.21 1.07 -2.49
CA ARG A 16 -4.22 1.86 -3.21
C ARG A 16 -3.84 3.35 -3.34
N ALA A 17 -3.01 3.86 -2.43
CA ALA A 17 -2.49 5.22 -2.54
C ALA A 17 -1.66 5.48 -3.80
N LEU A 18 -1.21 4.43 -4.50
CA LEU A 18 -0.48 4.53 -5.77
C LEU A 18 -1.40 4.61 -6.99
N GLN A 19 -2.73 4.47 -6.83
CA GLN A 19 -3.65 4.58 -7.95
C GLN A 19 -3.69 6.01 -8.53
N GLU A 20 -3.97 6.11 -9.82
CA GLU A 20 -4.21 7.39 -10.47
C GLU A 20 -5.51 8.04 -9.96
N SER A 21 -5.59 9.37 -10.00
CA SER A 21 -6.72 10.13 -9.45
C SER A 21 -8.07 9.85 -10.13
N TYR A 22 -8.06 9.36 -11.35
CA TYR A 22 -9.24 9.00 -12.14
C TYR A 22 -9.66 7.54 -11.97
N ASP A 23 -8.84 6.74 -11.26
CA ASP A 23 -9.01 5.28 -11.15
C ASP A 23 -9.97 4.87 -10.04
N ASN A 24 -10.46 3.63 -10.14
CA ASN A 24 -11.31 2.97 -9.15
C ASN A 24 -10.77 1.59 -8.78
N ALA A 25 -9.49 1.49 -8.42
CA ALA A 25 -8.92 0.25 -7.89
C ALA A 25 -9.52 -0.09 -6.51
N GLY A 26 -9.52 -1.37 -6.17
CA GLY A 26 -10.00 -1.86 -4.89
C GLY A 26 -11.22 -2.76 -4.98
N LEU A 27 -11.99 -2.86 -3.90
CA LEU A 27 -13.18 -3.71 -3.83
C LEU A 27 -14.27 -3.17 -4.76
N GLN A 28 -14.65 -3.99 -5.73
CA GLN A 28 -15.67 -3.65 -6.73
C GLN A 28 -17.07 -4.14 -6.32
N ALA A 29 -17.18 -5.34 -5.76
CA ALA A 29 -18.43 -5.94 -5.33
C ALA A 29 -18.17 -7.05 -4.31
N GLY A 30 -19.20 -7.43 -3.55
CA GLY A 30 -19.16 -8.57 -2.62
C GLY A 30 -18.74 -8.20 -1.20
N ASP A 31 -18.45 -9.23 -0.40
CA ASP A 31 -18.12 -9.12 1.02
C ASP A 31 -16.74 -9.73 1.31
N ALA A 32 -15.78 -8.87 1.62
CA ALA A 32 -14.41 -9.27 1.93
C ALA A 32 -14.25 -9.97 3.30
N THR A 33 -15.29 -10.02 4.13
CA THR A 33 -15.25 -10.71 5.43
C THR A 33 -15.48 -12.22 5.28
N ASN A 34 -16.01 -12.67 4.15
CA ASN A 34 -16.25 -14.08 3.86
C ASN A 34 -14.95 -14.90 3.87
N ILE A 35 -15.07 -16.17 4.27
CA ILE A 35 -13.97 -17.14 4.15
C ILE A 35 -13.64 -17.32 2.68
N CYS A 36 -12.36 -17.15 2.32
CA CYS A 36 -11.88 -17.36 0.97
C CYS A 36 -11.79 -18.85 0.67
N THR A 37 -12.56 -19.34 -0.31
CA THR A 37 -12.52 -20.72 -0.80
C THR A 37 -11.47 -20.90 -1.88
N GLY A 38 -11.13 -19.84 -2.61
CA GLY A 38 -10.10 -19.78 -3.63
C GLY A 38 -10.17 -18.48 -4.41
N VAL A 39 -9.15 -18.24 -5.23
CA VAL A 39 -8.96 -16.98 -5.98
C VAL A 39 -8.86 -17.28 -7.46
N LEU A 40 -9.65 -16.59 -8.27
CA LEU A 40 -9.52 -16.52 -9.72
C LEU A 40 -8.80 -15.22 -10.10
N LEU A 41 -7.72 -15.33 -10.87
CA LEU A 41 -7.00 -14.17 -11.42
C LEU A 41 -7.40 -13.95 -12.86
N THR A 42 -7.72 -12.71 -13.22
CA THR A 42 -8.11 -12.38 -14.58
C THR A 42 -7.65 -10.96 -14.96
N LEU A 43 -7.59 -10.68 -16.25
CA LEU A 43 -7.39 -9.31 -16.73
C LEU A 43 -8.70 -8.51 -16.63
N ASP A 44 -9.78 -9.08 -17.17
CA ASP A 44 -11.11 -8.49 -17.22
C ASP A 44 -12.14 -9.37 -16.51
N VAL A 45 -13.08 -8.75 -15.79
CA VAL A 45 -14.25 -9.46 -15.26
C VAL A 45 -15.37 -9.40 -16.28
N ASN A 46 -15.81 -10.57 -16.72
CA ASN A 46 -16.94 -10.76 -17.62
C ASN A 46 -17.85 -11.91 -17.15
N GLU A 47 -18.93 -12.19 -17.85
CA GLU A 47 -19.90 -13.21 -17.47
C GLU A 47 -19.25 -14.61 -17.41
N ASN A 48 -18.32 -14.92 -18.34
CA ASN A 48 -17.59 -16.19 -18.34
C ASN A 48 -16.67 -16.33 -17.12
N THR A 49 -16.00 -15.22 -16.72
CA THR A 49 -15.15 -15.22 -15.53
C THR A 49 -15.91 -15.56 -14.26
N VAL A 50 -17.14 -15.03 -14.12
CA VAL A 50 -18.00 -15.34 -12.97
C VAL A 50 -18.49 -16.80 -13.05
N THR A 51 -18.83 -17.28 -14.24
CA THR A 51 -19.21 -18.68 -14.45
C THR A 51 -18.08 -19.63 -14.09
N GLU A 52 -16.86 -19.35 -14.55
CA GLU A 52 -15.66 -20.11 -14.22
C GLU A 52 -15.40 -20.15 -12.70
N ALA A 53 -15.50 -19.00 -12.01
CA ALA A 53 -15.36 -18.95 -10.57
C ALA A 53 -16.36 -19.87 -9.86
N LYS A 54 -17.63 -19.90 -10.31
CA LYS A 54 -18.66 -20.81 -9.78
C LYS A 54 -18.34 -22.27 -10.03
N GLU A 55 -17.93 -22.63 -11.24
CA GLU A 55 -17.60 -23.99 -11.61
C GLU A 55 -16.46 -24.58 -10.78
N TYR A 56 -15.46 -23.74 -10.43
CA TYR A 56 -14.35 -24.15 -9.58
C TYR A 56 -14.58 -23.92 -8.08
N GLY A 57 -15.76 -23.43 -7.67
CA GLY A 57 -16.07 -23.15 -6.27
C GLY A 57 -15.25 -22.02 -5.64
N LEU A 58 -14.78 -21.07 -6.48
CA LEU A 58 -13.97 -19.94 -6.06
C LEU A 58 -14.87 -18.74 -5.75
N ASN A 59 -14.63 -18.07 -4.63
CA ASN A 59 -15.45 -16.94 -4.21
C ASN A 59 -14.71 -15.58 -4.16
N CYS A 60 -13.52 -15.52 -4.74
CA CYS A 60 -12.74 -14.29 -4.85
C CYS A 60 -12.20 -14.15 -6.27
N ILE A 61 -12.57 -13.09 -6.98
CA ILE A 61 -12.02 -12.73 -8.29
C ILE A 61 -11.12 -11.51 -8.09
N ILE A 62 -9.86 -11.64 -8.50
CA ILE A 62 -8.91 -10.52 -8.56
C ILE A 62 -8.68 -10.19 -10.02
N SER A 63 -9.09 -8.99 -10.43
CA SER A 63 -8.89 -8.51 -11.79
C SER A 63 -7.85 -7.40 -11.85
N HIS A 64 -7.28 -7.18 -13.03
CA HIS A 64 -6.52 -5.97 -13.30
C HIS A 64 -7.47 -4.81 -13.58
N HIS A 65 -8.28 -4.92 -14.61
CA HIS A 65 -9.22 -3.85 -14.96
C HIS A 65 -10.43 -3.83 -14.01
N PRO A 66 -10.81 -2.64 -13.49
CA PRO A 66 -11.97 -2.52 -12.62
C PRO A 66 -13.28 -2.70 -13.38
N LEU A 67 -14.14 -3.59 -12.88
CA LEU A 67 -15.49 -3.79 -13.42
C LEU A 67 -16.32 -2.49 -13.37
N LEU A 68 -16.14 -1.72 -12.31
CA LEU A 68 -16.83 -0.45 -12.05
C LEU A 68 -15.87 0.73 -12.24
N PHE A 69 -15.31 0.91 -13.45
CA PHE A 69 -14.43 2.04 -13.73
C PHE A 69 -15.15 3.40 -13.61
N LYS A 70 -16.41 3.45 -14.05
CA LYS A 70 -17.29 4.61 -13.87
C LYS A 70 -18.41 4.27 -12.90
N GLY A 71 -18.85 5.28 -12.13
CA GLY A 71 -19.98 5.13 -11.23
C GLY A 71 -21.27 4.70 -11.99
N ILE A 72 -21.97 3.72 -11.45
CA ILE A 72 -23.25 3.24 -11.98
C ILE A 72 -24.40 3.81 -11.17
N LYS A 73 -25.57 4.03 -11.82
CA LYS A 73 -26.77 4.56 -11.17
C LYS A 73 -27.80 3.46 -10.86
N SER A 74 -27.68 2.30 -11.50
CA SER A 74 -28.57 1.16 -11.30
C SER A 74 -27.84 -0.15 -11.57
N ILE A 75 -28.30 -1.22 -10.95
CA ILE A 75 -27.88 -2.59 -11.23
C ILE A 75 -29.09 -3.31 -11.80
N SER A 76 -29.03 -3.69 -13.07
CA SER A 76 -30.13 -4.31 -13.82
C SER A 76 -29.54 -5.38 -14.75
N PRO A 77 -30.26 -6.47 -15.03
CA PRO A 77 -29.84 -7.47 -16.00
C PRO A 77 -29.77 -6.97 -17.45
N ASP A 78 -30.27 -5.75 -17.71
CA ASP A 78 -30.27 -5.14 -19.05
C ASP A 78 -28.86 -4.75 -19.52
N THR A 79 -27.91 -4.62 -18.58
CA THR A 79 -26.50 -4.28 -18.88
C THR A 79 -25.59 -5.47 -18.53
N SER A 80 -24.48 -5.62 -19.26
CA SER A 80 -23.49 -6.67 -18.96
C SER A 80 -22.93 -6.49 -17.55
N THR A 81 -22.51 -5.28 -17.16
CA THR A 81 -22.04 -4.99 -15.79
C THR A 81 -23.10 -5.35 -14.74
N GLY A 82 -24.37 -5.05 -15.00
CA GLY A 82 -25.46 -5.40 -14.07
C GLY A 82 -25.64 -6.92 -13.93
N ARG A 83 -25.62 -7.69 -15.03
CA ARG A 83 -25.69 -9.17 -14.99
C ARG A 83 -24.51 -9.76 -14.21
N ILE A 84 -23.29 -9.28 -14.48
CA ILE A 84 -22.08 -9.72 -13.78
C ILE A 84 -22.21 -9.46 -12.27
N LEU A 85 -22.63 -8.26 -11.86
CA LEU A 85 -22.80 -7.89 -10.45
C LEU A 85 -23.87 -8.73 -9.77
N ILE A 86 -25.04 -8.90 -10.42
CA ILE A 86 -26.14 -9.71 -9.87
C ILE A 86 -25.66 -11.15 -9.67
N ASP A 87 -25.03 -11.75 -10.68
CA ASP A 87 -24.57 -13.13 -10.61
C ASP A 87 -23.46 -13.30 -9.55
N ALA A 88 -22.46 -12.43 -9.52
CA ALA A 88 -21.39 -12.49 -8.55
C ALA A 88 -21.91 -12.35 -7.10
N ILE A 89 -22.72 -11.32 -6.83
CA ILE A 89 -23.25 -11.04 -5.48
C ILE A 89 -24.18 -12.17 -5.01
N SER A 90 -25.07 -12.66 -5.90
CA SER A 90 -26.01 -13.74 -5.56
C SER A 90 -25.32 -15.07 -5.26
N ASN A 91 -24.10 -15.27 -5.78
CA ASN A 91 -23.29 -16.47 -5.52
C ASN A 91 -22.19 -16.25 -4.49
N GLY A 92 -22.19 -15.12 -3.76
CA GLY A 92 -21.22 -14.83 -2.70
C GLY A 92 -19.81 -14.58 -3.21
N ILE A 93 -19.65 -14.22 -4.49
CA ILE A 93 -18.35 -13.94 -5.12
C ILE A 93 -17.99 -12.48 -4.88
N THR A 94 -16.80 -12.26 -4.38
CA THR A 94 -16.21 -10.94 -4.16
C THR A 94 -15.26 -10.60 -5.30
N ILE A 95 -15.39 -9.39 -5.86
CA ILE A 95 -14.56 -8.89 -6.95
C ILE A 95 -13.69 -7.75 -6.42
N TYR A 96 -12.39 -7.87 -6.61
CA TYR A 96 -11.39 -6.86 -6.29
C TYR A 96 -10.53 -6.56 -7.52
N SER A 97 -10.19 -5.29 -7.75
CA SER A 97 -9.34 -4.90 -8.88
C SER A 97 -8.06 -4.22 -8.40
N ALA A 98 -6.91 -4.71 -8.89
CA ALA A 98 -5.60 -4.11 -8.74
C ALA A 98 -5.20 -3.51 -10.10
N HIS A 99 -5.43 -2.22 -10.29
CA HIS A 99 -5.32 -1.54 -11.57
C HIS A 99 -4.08 -0.63 -11.59
N THR A 100 -4.25 0.68 -11.72
CA THR A 100 -3.11 1.60 -11.82
C THR A 100 -2.22 1.61 -10.56
N ASN A 101 -2.76 1.26 -9.40
CA ASN A 101 -1.94 1.03 -8.21
C ASN A 101 -0.92 -0.11 -8.41
N LEU A 102 -1.29 -1.17 -9.14
CA LEU A 102 -0.38 -2.27 -9.48
C LEU A 102 0.61 -1.86 -10.58
N ASP A 103 0.19 -1.06 -11.55
CA ASP A 103 1.10 -0.51 -12.58
C ASP A 103 2.18 0.38 -11.97
N ASN A 104 1.78 1.21 -10.99
CA ASN A 104 2.65 2.18 -10.32
C ASN A 104 3.45 1.58 -9.16
N ALA A 105 3.17 0.35 -8.75
CA ALA A 105 3.94 -0.32 -7.71
C ALA A 105 5.39 -0.57 -8.16
N ARG A 106 6.35 -0.41 -7.23
CA ARG A 106 7.79 -0.55 -7.50
C ARG A 106 8.17 -1.83 -8.25
N PHE A 107 7.49 -2.94 -7.95
CA PHE A 107 7.72 -4.24 -8.60
C PHE A 107 6.49 -4.71 -9.38
N GLY A 108 5.59 -3.79 -9.72
CA GLY A 108 4.36 -4.03 -10.45
C GLY A 108 4.54 -4.30 -11.94
N VAL A 109 3.46 -4.15 -12.70
CA VAL A 109 3.39 -4.51 -14.13
C VAL A 109 4.46 -3.79 -14.94
N SER A 110 4.59 -2.45 -14.82
CA SER A 110 5.55 -1.67 -15.58
C SER A 110 7.00 -2.10 -15.34
N ASN A 111 7.36 -2.39 -14.08
CA ASN A 111 8.69 -2.89 -13.73
C ASN A 111 8.91 -4.30 -14.29
N ARG A 112 7.92 -5.18 -14.19
CA ARG A 112 8.00 -6.55 -14.73
C ARG A 112 8.18 -6.55 -16.25
N MET A 113 7.46 -5.70 -16.95
CA MET A 113 7.62 -5.54 -18.41
C MET A 113 9.04 -5.09 -18.76
N ALA A 114 9.57 -4.08 -18.08
CA ALA A 114 10.93 -3.60 -18.30
C ALA A 114 11.98 -4.71 -18.07
N GLN A 115 11.82 -5.51 -17.02
CA GLN A 115 12.68 -6.67 -16.75
C GLN A 115 12.59 -7.73 -17.87
N MET A 116 11.39 -8.04 -18.36
CA MET A 116 11.20 -9.00 -19.44
C MET A 116 11.83 -8.53 -20.76
N LEU A 117 11.91 -7.22 -20.97
CA LEU A 117 12.63 -6.62 -22.11
C LEU A 117 14.15 -6.52 -21.89
N GLY A 118 14.66 -6.99 -20.75
CA GLY A 118 16.11 -6.98 -20.44
C GLY A 118 16.66 -5.58 -20.12
N LEU A 119 15.78 -4.62 -19.74
CA LEU A 119 16.21 -3.27 -19.40
C LEU A 119 16.91 -3.23 -18.03
N SER A 120 17.95 -2.39 -17.92
CA SER A 120 18.68 -2.12 -16.69
C SER A 120 18.58 -0.64 -16.31
N GLY A 121 18.88 -0.31 -15.05
CA GLY A 121 18.76 1.08 -14.56
C GLY A 121 17.34 1.61 -14.57
N ILE A 122 16.34 0.74 -14.34
CA ILE A 122 14.92 1.07 -14.35
C ILE A 122 14.63 2.10 -13.26
N ARG A 123 13.99 3.19 -13.65
CA ARG A 123 13.53 4.25 -12.75
C ARG A 123 12.19 4.81 -13.20
N THR A 124 11.43 5.37 -12.27
CA THR A 124 10.17 6.04 -12.56
C THR A 124 10.41 7.25 -13.47
N LEU A 125 9.70 7.30 -14.60
CA LEU A 125 9.80 8.40 -15.57
C LEU A 125 9.21 9.70 -14.99
N GLN A 126 8.05 9.57 -14.34
CA GLN A 126 7.35 10.68 -13.70
C GLN A 126 7.01 10.27 -12.27
N PRO A 127 7.88 10.59 -11.28
CA PRO A 127 7.57 10.29 -9.89
C PRO A 127 6.39 11.13 -9.42
N GLN A 128 5.43 10.50 -8.72
CA GLN A 128 4.37 11.25 -8.06
C GLN A 128 4.95 12.03 -6.87
N SER A 129 4.68 13.32 -6.84
CA SER A 129 5.20 14.25 -5.84
C SER A 129 4.57 14.14 -4.44
N ALA A 130 3.73 13.14 -4.19
CA ALA A 130 2.80 13.13 -3.06
C ALA A 130 3.13 12.15 -1.91
N THR A 131 4.24 11.45 -1.89
CA THR A 131 4.60 10.59 -0.76
C THR A 131 5.72 11.20 0.07
N SER A 132 5.38 12.26 0.81
CA SER A 132 6.26 12.73 1.88
C SER A 132 6.10 11.81 3.09
N VAL A 133 7.20 11.33 3.63
CA VAL A 133 7.26 10.65 4.93
C VAL A 133 7.78 11.64 5.98
N LYS A 134 7.15 11.61 7.16
CA LYS A 134 7.67 12.35 8.31
C LYS A 134 8.72 11.49 9.00
N LEU A 135 9.98 11.92 8.93
CA LEU A 135 11.05 11.31 9.69
C LEU A 135 11.15 12.02 11.05
N ALA A 136 11.05 11.28 12.15
CA ALA A 136 11.21 11.79 13.49
C ALA A 136 12.25 10.95 14.24
N VAL A 137 13.22 11.62 14.85
CA VAL A 137 14.30 10.99 15.60
C VAL A 137 14.38 11.69 16.97
N PHE A 138 14.62 10.93 18.01
CA PHE A 138 14.88 11.42 19.37
C PHE A 138 16.34 11.16 19.68
N VAL A 139 17.07 12.19 20.04
CA VAL A 139 18.51 12.11 20.30
C VAL A 139 18.90 12.95 21.51
N PRO A 140 19.93 12.55 22.26
CA PRO A 140 20.53 13.42 23.27
C PRO A 140 20.90 14.78 22.66
N GLU A 141 20.61 15.86 23.38
CA GLU A 141 20.79 17.24 22.90
C GLU A 141 22.17 17.50 22.30
N ALA A 142 23.22 16.93 22.92
CA ALA A 142 24.61 17.05 22.46
C ALA A 142 24.87 16.46 21.07
N HIS A 143 23.99 15.64 20.56
CA HIS A 143 24.11 14.98 19.24
C HIS A 143 23.09 15.49 18.20
N ALA A 144 22.18 16.40 18.58
CA ALA A 144 21.07 16.85 17.74
C ALA A 144 21.53 17.42 16.40
N ASP A 145 22.51 18.33 16.41
CA ASP A 145 23.01 18.96 15.18
C ASP A 145 23.66 17.95 14.25
N LYS A 146 24.50 17.05 14.78
CA LYS A 146 25.18 16.03 13.99
C LYS A 146 24.19 15.05 13.32
N VAL A 147 23.15 14.65 14.04
CA VAL A 147 22.12 13.75 13.50
C VAL A 147 21.28 14.47 12.46
N ARG A 148 20.87 15.72 12.71
CA ARG A 148 20.13 16.54 11.75
C ARG A 148 20.90 16.72 10.45
N ASP A 149 22.20 17.03 10.53
CA ASP A 149 23.04 17.21 9.35
C ASP A 149 23.19 15.89 8.57
N ALA A 150 23.39 14.78 9.25
CA ALA A 150 23.46 13.47 8.60
C ALA A 150 22.15 13.08 7.90
N MET A 151 20.99 13.40 8.49
CA MET A 151 19.70 13.20 7.87
C MET A 151 19.53 14.05 6.60
N ALA A 152 19.94 15.32 6.66
CA ALA A 152 19.89 16.23 5.54
C ALA A 152 20.84 15.80 4.41
N ASP A 153 22.05 15.38 4.73
CA ASP A 153 23.03 14.85 3.76
C ASP A 153 22.54 13.56 3.08
N ALA A 154 21.72 12.77 3.78
CA ALA A 154 21.05 11.61 3.22
C ALA A 154 19.79 11.95 2.36
N GLY A 155 19.44 13.23 2.23
CA GLY A 155 18.34 13.73 1.40
C GLY A 155 17.06 14.08 2.15
N ALA A 156 17.04 14.05 3.49
CA ALA A 156 15.88 14.51 4.24
C ALA A 156 15.73 16.03 4.20
N GLY A 157 14.49 16.54 4.28
CA GLY A 157 14.19 17.97 4.37
C GLY A 157 14.18 18.71 3.04
N ALA A 158 14.11 18.04 1.89
CA ALA A 158 13.90 18.68 0.60
C ALA A 158 12.40 18.90 0.37
N ILE A 159 11.97 20.18 0.31
CA ILE A 159 10.57 20.59 0.13
C ILE A 159 10.51 21.75 -0.88
N GLY A 160 10.07 21.46 -2.10
CA GLY A 160 10.10 22.46 -3.19
C GLY A 160 11.52 22.96 -3.45
N ASP A 161 11.71 24.26 -3.39
CA ASP A 161 13.01 24.93 -3.60
C ASP A 161 13.85 25.08 -2.31
N TYR A 162 13.40 24.47 -1.19
CA TYR A 162 14.11 24.49 0.09
C TYR A 162 14.76 23.13 0.37
N ASP A 163 15.95 23.14 0.93
CA ASP A 163 16.65 21.98 1.43
C ASP A 163 16.86 22.06 2.95
N ARG A 164 17.26 20.94 3.58
CA ARG A 164 17.57 20.84 5.03
C ARG A 164 16.44 21.32 5.95
N CYS A 165 15.19 21.33 5.46
CA CYS A 165 14.04 21.71 6.28
C CYS A 165 13.87 20.74 7.45
N SER A 166 13.86 21.28 8.66
CA SER A 166 13.68 20.50 9.88
C SER A 166 12.98 21.33 10.94
N TYR A 167 12.40 20.65 11.92
CA TYR A 167 11.80 21.27 13.10
C TYR A 167 12.24 20.50 14.32
N SER A 168 12.79 21.21 15.32
CA SER A 168 13.29 20.61 16.56
C SER A 168 12.44 21.03 17.75
N LEU A 169 12.25 20.10 18.68
CA LEU A 169 11.61 20.28 19.97
C LEU A 169 12.53 19.73 21.06
N GLU A 170 12.76 20.50 22.09
CA GLU A 170 13.45 20.06 23.30
C GLU A 170 12.48 19.31 24.22
N GLY A 171 12.94 18.27 24.86
CA GLY A 171 12.12 17.45 25.77
C GLY A 171 12.95 16.54 26.66
N THR A 172 12.28 15.72 27.43
CA THR A 172 12.92 14.70 28.26
C THR A 172 12.54 13.32 27.76
N GLY A 173 13.51 12.60 27.21
CA GLY A 173 13.40 11.18 26.90
C GLY A 173 13.43 10.32 28.15
N ARG A 174 12.67 9.22 28.15
CA ARG A 174 12.67 8.22 29.21
C ARG A 174 12.59 6.83 28.61
N PHE A 175 13.46 5.96 29.07
CA PHE A 175 13.41 4.55 28.68
C PHE A 175 13.95 3.64 29.77
N ARG A 176 13.64 2.36 29.69
CA ARG A 176 14.22 1.32 30.51
C ARG A 176 14.76 0.23 29.59
N ALA A 177 16.05 0.01 29.60
CA ALA A 177 16.68 -1.05 28.83
C ALA A 177 16.28 -2.42 29.43
N ALA A 178 15.75 -3.30 28.57
CA ALA A 178 15.44 -4.68 28.95
C ALA A 178 16.69 -5.58 28.79
N THR A 179 16.63 -6.77 29.39
CA THR A 179 17.69 -7.79 29.26
C THR A 179 17.95 -8.09 27.76
N GLY A 180 19.21 -7.94 27.31
CA GLY A 180 19.60 -8.11 25.91
C GLY A 180 19.69 -6.80 25.10
N ALA A 181 19.28 -5.67 25.67
CA ALA A 181 19.55 -4.36 25.05
C ALA A 181 21.03 -3.98 25.24
N ASN A 182 21.54 -3.12 24.32
CA ASN A 182 22.84 -2.48 24.44
C ASN A 182 22.63 -0.95 24.43
N PRO A 183 22.22 -0.34 25.55
CA PRO A 183 21.89 1.08 25.59
C PRO A 183 23.15 1.92 25.40
N PHE A 184 23.00 3.01 24.64
CA PHE A 184 24.05 4.03 24.50
C PHE A 184 24.26 4.79 25.82
N VAL A 185 23.18 5.03 26.57
CA VAL A 185 23.15 5.64 27.91
C VAL A 185 22.22 4.85 28.82
N GLY A 186 22.42 4.94 30.14
CA GLY A 186 21.60 4.25 31.14
C GLY A 186 22.00 2.76 31.37
N GLU A 187 21.38 2.14 32.37
CA GLU A 187 21.66 0.77 32.80
C GLU A 187 20.45 -0.15 32.55
N ILE A 188 20.74 -1.47 32.37
CA ILE A 188 19.71 -2.47 32.18
C ILE A 188 18.84 -2.58 33.44
N GLY A 189 17.51 -2.48 33.26
CA GLY A 189 16.52 -2.62 34.34
C GLY A 189 16.17 -1.33 35.05
N GLU A 190 16.92 -0.23 34.81
CA GLU A 190 16.65 1.07 35.43
C GLU A 190 15.98 2.04 34.44
N ILE A 191 15.14 2.97 34.97
CA ILE A 191 14.56 4.04 34.16
C ILE A 191 15.61 5.16 34.03
N HIS A 192 16.07 5.36 32.81
CA HIS A 192 16.95 6.47 32.46
C HIS A 192 16.13 7.66 31.95
N GLN A 193 16.57 8.87 32.32
CA GLN A 193 16.01 10.14 31.83
C GLN A 193 17.14 11.01 31.29
N GLU A 194 16.94 11.60 30.12
CA GLU A 194 17.91 12.47 29.49
C GLU A 194 17.21 13.62 28.75
N ALA A 195 17.91 14.76 28.67
CA ALA A 195 17.49 15.84 27.80
C ALA A 195 17.66 15.42 26.34
N GLU A 196 16.56 15.41 25.59
CA GLU A 196 16.55 15.02 24.18
C GLU A 196 15.95 16.09 23.31
N THR A 197 16.44 16.13 22.07
CA THR A 197 15.85 16.88 20.96
C THR A 197 15.16 15.92 20.01
N LYS A 198 13.90 16.25 19.66
CA LYS A 198 13.13 15.57 18.63
C LYS A 198 13.32 16.27 17.31
#